data_4ef8ea6a155e0039025c328164d98fa0
#
_entry.id   4ef8ea6a155e0039025c328164d98fa0
#
_cell.length_a   1.000
_cell.length_b   1.000
_cell.length_c   1.000
_cell.angle_alpha   90.00
_cell.angle_beta   90.00
_cell.angle_gamma   90.00
#
_symmetry.space_group_name_H-M   'P 1'
#
loop_
_entity.id
_entity.type
_entity.pdbx_description
1 polymer ?
#
loop_
_entity_poly.entity_id
_entity_poly.type
_entity_poly.pdbx_seq_one_letter_code
_entity_poly.pdbx_strand_id
1 'polypeptide(L)'
;MMKAYAISSDIDVTLLSEELPKDALKETTIGLALGYGYVYSVSEQFSITPQISTHLMYYENDFKPNSDVSRLIEFFLDDRVFNVSAWANVYEPSLSFNYRQETNWGRWDLKSKWTYFYGYTWGDANNGNIGNPEGAYVTNEITGYFDILAQKQTLFLGTKRVDLSSTLNDELDTSHYYEISFGWLINRPTKWQWLDNIGIGINLNIDSSINGGSISLYTIKYSET
;
A
#
# COMPACT_ATOMS: atom_id res chain seq x y z
N MET A 1 1.05 -2.29 -15.60
CA MET A 1 0.52 -1.37 -14.57
C MET A 1 1.57 -0.30 -14.28
N MET A 2 1.17 0.93 -14.09
CA MET A 2 2.03 2.05 -13.65
C MET A 2 1.35 2.76 -12.49
N LYS A 3 2.09 3.09 -11.43
CA LYS A 3 1.60 3.86 -10.29
C LYS A 3 2.64 4.90 -9.90
N ALA A 4 2.19 6.10 -9.54
CA ALA A 4 2.98 7.10 -8.86
C ALA A 4 2.28 7.43 -7.54
N TYR A 5 3.05 7.64 -6.47
CA TYR A 5 2.52 7.96 -5.16
C TYR A 5 3.45 8.91 -4.41
N ALA A 6 2.86 9.66 -3.50
CA ALA A 6 3.57 10.46 -2.53
C ALA A 6 2.87 10.28 -1.18
N ILE A 7 3.65 10.08 -0.14
CA ILE A 7 3.19 9.92 1.24
C ILE A 7 3.98 10.91 2.07
N SER A 8 3.29 11.65 2.93
CA SER A 8 3.93 12.52 3.92
C SER A 8 3.27 12.28 5.27
N SER A 9 4.08 12.12 6.30
CA SER A 9 3.63 12.01 7.70
C SER A 9 4.30 13.09 8.53
N ASP A 10 3.58 13.58 9.52
CA ASP A 10 4.07 14.52 10.52
C ASP A 10 3.81 13.87 11.88
N ILE A 11 4.88 13.53 12.60
CA ILE A 11 4.83 12.70 13.80
C ILE A 11 5.41 13.50 14.96
N ASP A 12 4.65 13.57 16.05
CA ASP A 12 5.16 14.05 17.33
C ASP A 12 6.04 12.96 17.96
N VAL A 13 7.32 13.26 18.18
CA VAL A 13 8.27 12.31 18.74
C VAL A 13 8.66 12.74 20.15
N THR A 14 8.69 11.79 21.09
CA THR A 14 9.21 11.99 22.45
C THR A 14 10.52 11.23 22.58
N LEU A 15 11.67 11.92 22.55
CA LEU A 15 12.98 11.25 22.56
C LEU A 15 13.42 10.77 23.94
N LEU A 16 13.01 11.40 25.04
CA LEU A 16 13.54 11.08 26.36
C LEU A 16 12.49 11.00 27.47
N SER A 17 11.53 11.91 27.52
CA SER A 17 10.54 11.99 28.60
C SER A 17 9.28 12.69 28.15
N GLU A 18 8.12 12.19 28.57
CA GLU A 18 6.82 12.82 28.32
C GLU A 18 6.66 14.23 28.94
N GLU A 19 7.56 14.59 29.86
CA GLU A 19 7.58 15.93 30.50
C GLU A 19 8.23 16.99 29.59
N LEU A 20 8.98 16.59 28.57
CA LEU A 20 9.61 17.53 27.63
C LEU A 20 8.65 17.88 26.47
N PRO A 21 8.84 19.07 25.86
CA PRO A 21 8.11 19.40 24.65
C PRO A 21 8.34 18.33 23.57
N LYS A 22 7.29 17.91 22.92
CA LYS A 22 7.38 16.98 21.81
C LYS A 22 8.13 17.59 20.64
N ASP A 23 9.00 16.81 20.04
CA ASP A 23 9.72 17.14 18.83
C ASP A 23 8.86 16.78 17.61
N ALA A 24 9.11 17.38 16.47
CA ALA A 24 8.40 17.05 15.23
C ALA A 24 9.34 16.33 14.25
N LEU A 25 8.88 15.21 13.73
CA LEU A 25 9.54 14.46 12.66
C LEU A 25 8.62 14.43 11.45
N LYS A 26 9.04 15.08 10.38
CA LYS A 26 8.34 15.00 9.09
C LYS A 26 9.03 14.00 8.19
N GLU A 27 8.26 13.07 7.66
CA GLU A 27 8.74 12.08 6.70
C GLU A 27 8.01 12.26 5.37
N THR A 28 8.74 12.14 4.29
CA THR A 28 8.20 12.23 2.93
C THR A 28 8.73 11.07 2.10
N THR A 29 7.83 10.34 1.45
CA THR A 29 8.19 9.29 0.48
C THR A 29 7.51 9.58 -0.85
N ILE A 30 8.29 9.58 -1.91
CA ILE A 30 7.79 9.69 -3.29
C ILE A 30 8.20 8.43 -4.03
N GLY A 31 7.28 7.84 -4.81
CA GLY A 31 7.58 6.60 -5.51
C GLY A 31 6.92 6.48 -6.88
N LEU A 32 7.59 5.74 -7.73
CA LEU A 32 7.11 5.30 -9.04
C LEU A 32 7.20 3.78 -9.10
N ALA A 33 6.08 3.13 -9.43
CA ALA A 33 6.02 1.68 -9.60
C ALA A 33 5.65 1.33 -11.04
N LEU A 34 6.36 0.37 -11.60
CA LEU A 34 6.06 -0.25 -12.88
C LEU A 34 5.89 -1.75 -12.67
N GLY A 35 4.87 -2.33 -13.28
CA GLY A 35 4.62 -3.76 -13.15
C GLY A 35 4.05 -4.36 -14.42
N TYR A 36 4.46 -5.60 -14.67
CA TYR A 36 3.95 -6.44 -15.74
C TYR A 36 3.47 -7.76 -15.15
N GLY A 37 2.33 -8.23 -15.61
CA GLY A 37 1.76 -9.51 -15.23
C GLY A 37 0.97 -10.11 -16.37
N TYR A 38 0.87 -11.44 -16.36
CA TYR A 38 0.10 -12.19 -17.32
C TYR A 38 -1.05 -12.93 -16.62
N VAL A 39 -2.27 -12.72 -17.12
CA VAL A 39 -3.45 -13.41 -16.61
C VAL A 39 -3.64 -14.72 -17.37
N TYR A 40 -3.52 -15.84 -16.66
CA TYR A 40 -3.81 -17.16 -17.16
C TYR A 40 -5.18 -17.61 -16.65
N SER A 41 -6.17 -17.67 -17.55
CA SER A 41 -7.51 -18.16 -17.24
C SER A 41 -7.52 -19.67 -17.23
N VAL A 42 -7.74 -20.26 -16.06
CA VAL A 42 -7.87 -21.72 -15.87
C VAL A 42 -9.30 -22.16 -16.16
N SER A 43 -10.27 -21.33 -15.82
CA SER A 43 -11.69 -21.49 -16.14
C SER A 43 -12.33 -20.10 -16.31
N GLU A 44 -13.61 -20.06 -16.63
CA GLU A 44 -14.38 -18.79 -16.69
C GLU A 44 -14.39 -18.03 -15.35
N GLN A 45 -14.26 -18.74 -14.23
CA GLN A 45 -14.32 -18.16 -12.90
C GLN A 45 -12.94 -18.03 -12.23
N PHE A 46 -11.95 -18.81 -12.67
CA PHE A 46 -10.67 -18.90 -11.96
C PHE A 46 -9.50 -18.54 -12.85
N SER A 47 -8.66 -17.62 -12.36
CA SER A 47 -7.43 -17.21 -13.02
C SER A 47 -6.24 -17.16 -12.07
N ILE A 48 -5.06 -17.36 -12.65
CA ILE A 48 -3.77 -17.23 -11.97
C ILE A 48 -3.00 -16.11 -12.67
N THR A 49 -2.41 -15.20 -11.89
CA THR A 49 -1.68 -14.06 -12.44
C THR A 49 -0.30 -13.96 -11.81
N PRO A 50 0.75 -14.52 -12.44
CA PRO A 50 2.11 -14.16 -12.12
C PRO A 50 2.38 -12.70 -12.53
N GLN A 51 3.05 -11.96 -11.66
CA GLN A 51 3.38 -10.56 -11.88
C GLN A 51 4.76 -10.26 -11.30
N ILE A 52 5.46 -9.34 -11.92
CA ILE A 52 6.64 -8.68 -11.36
C ILE A 52 6.45 -7.19 -11.42
N SER A 53 6.79 -6.49 -10.35
CA SER A 53 6.83 -5.04 -10.31
C SER A 53 8.18 -4.54 -9.77
N THR A 54 8.52 -3.32 -10.13
CA THR A 54 9.65 -2.58 -9.58
C THR A 54 9.16 -1.24 -9.08
N HIS A 55 9.70 -0.81 -7.94
CA HIS A 55 9.35 0.44 -7.27
C HIS A 55 10.63 1.24 -7.08
N LEU A 56 10.72 2.39 -7.70
CA LEU A 56 11.75 3.39 -7.40
C LEU A 56 11.16 4.37 -6.39
N MET A 57 11.80 4.49 -5.24
CA MET A 57 11.32 5.30 -4.11
C MET A 57 12.41 6.26 -3.67
N TYR A 58 12.00 7.46 -3.30
CA TYR A 58 12.81 8.44 -2.62
C TYR A 58 12.17 8.73 -1.26
N TYR A 59 12.97 8.68 -0.22
CA TYR A 59 12.60 8.98 1.16
C TYR A 59 13.45 10.13 1.68
N GLU A 60 12.84 11.03 2.43
CA GLU A 60 13.52 12.05 3.22
C GLU A 60 12.81 12.25 4.56
N ASN A 61 13.56 12.60 5.57
CA ASN A 61 13.00 13.06 6.83
C ASN A 61 13.61 14.41 7.24
N ASP A 62 12.80 15.20 7.98
CA ASP A 62 13.15 16.51 8.53
C ASP A 62 12.76 16.50 10.01
N PHE A 63 13.76 16.58 10.89
CA PHE A 63 13.57 16.58 12.33
C PHE A 63 13.66 18.00 12.86
N LYS A 64 12.71 18.37 13.72
CA LYS A 64 12.63 19.69 14.36
C LYS A 64 12.63 19.55 15.87
N PRO A 65 13.79 19.76 16.53
CA PRO A 65 13.91 19.69 17.98
C PRO A 65 13.22 20.87 18.65
N ASN A 66 12.46 20.58 19.71
CA ASN A 66 11.77 21.59 20.52
C ASN A 66 12.37 21.79 21.93
N SER A 67 13.43 21.06 22.27
CA SER A 67 14.16 21.22 23.53
C SER A 67 15.67 21.33 23.31
N ASP A 68 16.40 21.86 24.31
CA ASP A 68 17.86 21.92 24.21
C ASP A 68 18.49 20.52 24.23
N VAL A 69 17.85 19.57 24.89
CA VAL A 69 18.29 18.17 24.91
C VAL A 69 18.06 17.52 23.54
N SER A 70 16.93 17.76 22.93
CA SER A 70 16.63 17.25 21.58
C SER A 70 17.58 17.81 20.53
N ARG A 71 17.99 19.08 20.66
CA ARG A 71 19.03 19.70 19.80
C ARG A 71 20.39 19.03 19.96
N LEU A 72 20.73 18.62 21.19
CA LEU A 72 21.97 17.90 21.42
C LEU A 72 21.92 16.51 20.78
N ILE A 73 20.78 15.82 20.87
CA ILE A 73 20.57 14.50 20.24
C ILE A 73 20.61 14.66 18.71
N GLU A 74 19.94 15.65 18.14
CA GLU A 74 20.00 15.97 16.71
C GLU A 74 21.46 16.11 16.26
N PHE A 75 22.27 16.91 16.97
CA PHE A 75 23.68 17.13 16.61
C PHE A 75 24.49 15.82 16.48
N PHE A 76 24.17 14.78 17.27
CA PHE A 76 24.86 13.49 17.20
C PHE A 76 24.26 12.53 16.15
N LEU A 77 22.98 12.72 15.79
CA LEU A 77 22.24 11.83 14.89
C LEU A 77 21.90 12.49 13.54
N ASP A 78 22.28 13.75 13.36
CA ASP A 78 22.16 14.46 12.08
C ASP A 78 22.95 13.74 10.99
N ASP A 79 22.44 13.70 9.79
CA ASP A 79 22.98 12.93 8.65
C ASP A 79 23.10 11.40 8.91
N ARG A 80 22.59 10.90 10.02
CA ARG A 80 22.57 9.45 10.31
C ARG A 80 21.16 8.90 10.42
N VAL A 81 20.34 9.56 11.24
CA VAL A 81 18.96 9.17 11.54
C VAL A 81 18.01 10.30 11.20
N PHE A 82 18.42 11.54 11.51
CA PHE A 82 17.67 12.77 11.25
C PHE A 82 18.25 13.52 10.06
N ASN A 83 17.37 14.22 9.34
CA ASN A 83 17.70 15.06 8.20
C ASN A 83 18.39 14.29 7.08
N VAL A 84 17.96 13.05 6.87
CA VAL A 84 18.55 12.12 5.91
C VAL A 84 17.67 11.90 4.71
N SER A 85 18.31 11.53 3.60
CA SER A 85 17.61 11.07 2.40
C SER A 85 18.11 9.70 1.95
N ALA A 86 17.22 8.94 1.35
CA ALA A 86 17.53 7.62 0.82
C ALA A 86 16.72 7.33 -0.45
N TRP A 87 17.31 6.56 -1.32
CA TRP A 87 16.64 5.95 -2.46
C TRP A 87 16.51 4.44 -2.25
N ALA A 88 15.46 3.87 -2.79
CA ALA A 88 15.29 2.43 -2.85
C ALA A 88 14.78 2.01 -4.22
N ASN A 89 15.29 0.90 -4.74
CA ASN A 89 14.68 0.20 -5.86
C ASN A 89 14.27 -1.19 -5.38
N VAL A 90 12.96 -1.43 -5.32
CA VAL A 90 12.38 -2.68 -4.79
C VAL A 90 11.78 -3.48 -5.95
N TYR A 91 12.14 -4.75 -6.03
CA TYR A 91 11.56 -5.74 -6.94
C TYR A 91 10.54 -6.58 -6.19
N GLU A 92 9.36 -6.72 -6.77
CA GLU A 92 8.22 -7.40 -6.14
C GLU A 92 7.62 -8.45 -7.09
N PRO A 93 8.16 -9.68 -7.15
CA PRO A 93 7.47 -10.80 -7.75
C PRO A 93 6.25 -11.19 -6.93
N SER A 94 5.15 -11.53 -7.60
CA SER A 94 3.93 -11.99 -6.94
C SER A 94 3.14 -12.97 -7.78
N LEU A 95 2.32 -13.78 -7.10
CA LEU A 95 1.40 -14.74 -7.70
C LEU A 95 0.02 -14.50 -7.11
N SER A 96 -0.95 -14.20 -7.96
CA SER A 96 -2.34 -14.00 -7.56
C SER A 96 -3.23 -15.13 -8.07
N PHE A 97 -4.12 -15.61 -7.19
CA PHE A 97 -5.20 -16.54 -7.48
C PHE A 97 -6.50 -15.76 -7.36
N ASN A 98 -7.28 -15.70 -8.42
CA ASN A 98 -8.52 -14.93 -8.44
C ASN A 98 -9.67 -15.87 -8.81
N TYR A 99 -10.72 -15.84 -8.00
CA TYR A 99 -11.97 -16.54 -8.29
C TYR A 99 -13.09 -15.51 -8.35
N ARG A 100 -13.89 -15.56 -9.39
CA ARG A 100 -15.01 -14.66 -9.65
C ARG A 100 -16.29 -15.47 -9.81
N GLN A 101 -17.34 -15.03 -9.17
CA GLN A 101 -18.68 -15.63 -9.32
C GLN A 101 -19.70 -14.51 -9.60
N GLU A 102 -20.30 -14.60 -10.77
CA GLU A 102 -21.45 -13.78 -11.15
C GLU A 102 -22.69 -14.29 -10.44
N THR A 103 -23.57 -13.36 -10.07
CA THR A 103 -24.86 -13.62 -9.42
C THR A 103 -25.93 -12.70 -9.99
N ASN A 104 -27.18 -12.90 -9.65
CA ASN A 104 -28.31 -12.07 -10.10
C ASN A 104 -28.36 -10.68 -9.42
N TRP A 105 -27.60 -10.44 -8.36
CA TRP A 105 -27.48 -9.13 -7.68
C TRP A 105 -26.17 -8.39 -8.00
N GLY A 106 -25.28 -9.00 -8.78
CA GLY A 106 -23.97 -8.49 -9.10
C GLY A 106 -22.93 -9.61 -9.11
N ARG A 107 -21.81 -9.47 -8.41
CA ARG A 107 -20.78 -10.50 -8.34
C ARG A 107 -20.04 -10.45 -7.03
N TRP A 108 -19.27 -11.52 -6.75
CA TRP A 108 -18.24 -11.49 -5.73
C TRP A 108 -16.93 -12.09 -6.23
N ASP A 109 -15.85 -11.54 -5.74
CA ASP A 109 -14.49 -11.91 -6.10
C ASP A 109 -13.76 -12.39 -4.84
N LEU A 110 -13.04 -13.52 -4.94
CA LEU A 110 -12.02 -13.94 -3.99
C LEU A 110 -10.66 -13.77 -4.62
N LYS A 111 -9.71 -13.23 -3.86
CA LYS A 111 -8.34 -13.06 -4.31
C LYS A 111 -7.37 -13.45 -3.21
N SER A 112 -6.40 -14.30 -3.55
CA SER A 112 -5.23 -14.57 -2.74
C SER A 112 -4.00 -14.13 -3.50
N LYS A 113 -3.18 -13.25 -2.94
CA LYS A 113 -1.95 -12.77 -3.58
C LYS A 113 -0.78 -13.04 -2.65
N TRP A 114 0.21 -13.73 -3.14
CA TRP A 114 1.46 -14.06 -2.47
C TRP A 114 2.55 -13.20 -3.07
N THR A 115 3.22 -12.44 -2.23
CA THR A 115 4.20 -11.46 -2.65
C THR A 115 5.48 -11.65 -1.87
N TYR A 116 6.59 -11.61 -2.57
CA TYR A 116 7.92 -11.43 -2.01
C TYR A 116 8.49 -10.13 -2.54
N PHE A 117 9.29 -9.43 -1.76
CA PHE A 117 10.01 -8.27 -2.24
C PHE A 117 11.45 -8.29 -1.74
N TYR A 118 12.31 -7.72 -2.56
CA TYR A 118 13.70 -7.47 -2.26
C TYR A 118 14.14 -6.15 -2.89
N GLY A 119 14.84 -5.32 -2.14
CA GLY A 119 15.24 -4.00 -2.58
C GLY A 119 16.73 -3.74 -2.40
N TYR A 120 17.19 -2.73 -3.11
CA TYR A 120 18.49 -2.10 -2.95
C TYR A 120 18.30 -0.68 -2.53
N THR A 121 19.03 -0.25 -1.52
CA THR A 121 19.01 1.11 -0.99
C THR A 121 20.33 1.82 -1.23
N TRP A 122 20.26 3.12 -1.41
CA TRP A 122 21.42 4.02 -1.47
C TRP A 122 21.01 5.42 -1.01
N GLY A 123 21.97 6.22 -0.54
CA GLY A 123 21.74 7.57 -0.03
C GLY A 123 22.63 7.89 1.14
N ASP A 124 22.30 8.94 1.85
CA ASP A 124 23.14 9.50 2.91
C ASP A 124 22.78 8.94 4.30
N ALA A 125 21.59 8.35 4.46
CA ALA A 125 21.13 7.80 5.72
C ALA A 125 22.13 6.79 6.29
N ASN A 126 22.36 6.85 7.60
CA ASN A 126 23.32 6.02 8.33
C ASN A 126 24.73 5.97 7.67
N ASN A 127 25.22 7.13 7.19
CA ASN A 127 26.49 7.25 6.46
C ASN A 127 26.59 6.30 5.24
N GLY A 128 25.48 6.09 4.54
CA GLY A 128 25.40 5.19 3.37
C GLY A 128 25.27 3.70 3.71
N ASN A 129 25.23 3.33 4.98
CA ASN A 129 25.04 1.94 5.40
C ASN A 129 23.54 1.67 5.67
N ILE A 130 22.74 1.76 4.63
CA ILE A 130 21.30 1.53 4.66
C ILE A 130 21.05 0.04 4.42
N GLY A 131 20.22 -0.59 5.25
CA GLY A 131 19.81 -1.97 5.05
C GLY A 131 18.95 -2.13 3.79
N ASN A 132 19.05 -3.28 3.13
CA ASN A 132 18.20 -3.60 1.99
C ASN A 132 16.86 -4.14 2.49
N PRO A 133 15.72 -3.59 2.04
CA PRO A 133 14.42 -4.12 2.42
C PRO A 133 14.18 -5.49 1.79
N GLU A 134 13.74 -6.43 2.60
CA GLU A 134 13.38 -7.77 2.18
C GLU A 134 12.21 -8.29 3.01
N GLY A 135 11.25 -8.95 2.37
CA GLY A 135 10.14 -9.54 3.08
C GLY A 135 9.17 -10.25 2.18
N ALA A 136 8.18 -10.87 2.80
CA ALA A 136 7.07 -11.50 2.11
C ALA A 136 5.75 -11.19 2.82
N TYR A 137 4.68 -11.15 2.06
CA TYR A 137 3.34 -11.03 2.61
C TYR A 137 2.31 -11.76 1.76
N VAL A 138 1.24 -12.19 2.40
CA VAL A 138 0.09 -12.82 1.74
C VAL A 138 -1.14 -11.98 2.00
N THR A 139 -1.87 -11.64 0.94
CA THR A 139 -3.16 -10.98 1.06
C THR A 139 -4.27 -11.93 0.66
N ASN A 140 -5.31 -12.02 1.48
CA ASN A 140 -6.53 -12.75 1.19
C ASN A 140 -7.70 -11.76 1.24
N GLU A 141 -8.42 -11.62 0.14
CA GLU A 141 -9.46 -10.61 -0.05
C GLU A 141 -10.75 -11.28 -0.54
N ILE A 142 -11.88 -10.83 0.00
CA ILE A 142 -13.21 -11.08 -0.54
C ILE A 142 -13.90 -9.75 -0.78
N THR A 143 -14.46 -9.56 -1.97
CA THR A 143 -15.18 -8.34 -2.34
C THR A 143 -16.50 -8.68 -3.01
N GLY A 144 -17.59 -8.14 -2.48
CA GLY A 144 -18.92 -8.17 -3.10
C GLY A 144 -19.19 -6.89 -3.89
N TYR A 145 -19.74 -7.02 -5.07
CA TYR A 145 -20.15 -5.93 -5.95
C TYR A 145 -21.66 -6.03 -6.18
N PHE A 146 -22.37 -4.97 -5.83
CA PHE A 146 -23.82 -4.90 -5.87
C PHE A 146 -24.28 -3.91 -6.95
N ASP A 147 -24.87 -4.43 -8.01
CA ASP A 147 -25.33 -3.63 -9.12
C ASP A 147 -26.63 -2.90 -8.75
N ILE A 148 -26.61 -1.58 -8.92
CA ILE A 148 -27.72 -0.69 -8.69
C ILE A 148 -28.06 0.11 -9.94
N LEU A 149 -29.27 0.70 -10.01
CA LEU A 149 -29.73 1.52 -11.12
C LEU A 149 -29.56 0.86 -12.50
N ALA A 150 -30.02 -0.38 -12.62
CA ALA A 150 -29.95 -1.18 -13.85
C ALA A 150 -28.49 -1.31 -14.37
N GLN A 151 -27.57 -1.66 -13.49
CA GLN A 151 -26.15 -1.86 -13.78
C GLN A 151 -25.36 -0.61 -14.20
N LYS A 152 -25.94 0.58 -14.04
CA LYS A 152 -25.21 1.82 -14.30
C LYS A 152 -24.27 2.23 -13.18
N GLN A 153 -24.52 1.70 -12.00
CA GLN A 153 -23.74 1.95 -10.80
C GLN A 153 -23.56 0.66 -10.03
N THR A 154 -22.44 0.55 -9.34
CA THR A 154 -22.10 -0.60 -8.51
C THR A 154 -21.57 -0.11 -7.16
N LEU A 155 -22.16 -0.59 -6.08
CA LEU A 155 -21.56 -0.49 -4.74
C LEU A 155 -20.65 -1.68 -4.53
N PHE A 156 -19.53 -1.49 -3.85
CA PHE A 156 -18.70 -2.62 -3.42
C PHE A 156 -18.41 -2.56 -1.92
N LEU A 157 -18.29 -3.73 -1.35
CA LEU A 157 -17.85 -3.94 0.02
C LEU A 157 -16.83 -5.08 0.00
N GLY A 158 -15.66 -4.83 0.58
CA GLY A 158 -14.58 -5.80 0.65
C GLY A 158 -13.98 -5.90 2.03
N THR A 159 -13.40 -7.04 2.31
CA THR A 159 -12.50 -7.25 3.44
C THR A 159 -11.25 -7.96 2.94
N LYS A 160 -10.11 -7.54 3.46
CA LYS A 160 -8.80 -8.08 3.12
C LYS A 160 -8.04 -8.33 4.41
N ARG A 161 -7.42 -9.50 4.53
CA ARG A 161 -6.43 -9.82 5.54
C ARG A 161 -5.05 -9.83 4.88
N VAL A 162 -4.09 -9.22 5.55
CA VAL A 162 -2.68 -9.21 5.15
C VAL A 162 -1.89 -9.92 6.23
N ASP A 163 -1.24 -11.02 5.88
CA ASP A 163 -0.35 -11.77 6.75
C ASP A 163 1.11 -11.43 6.36
N LEU A 164 1.92 -11.05 7.33
CA LEU A 164 3.29 -10.56 7.17
C LEU A 164 4.31 -11.65 7.52
N SER A 165 5.46 -11.67 6.83
CA SER A 165 6.59 -12.52 7.23
C SER A 165 7.19 -12.06 8.56
N SER A 166 7.99 -12.93 9.20
CA SER A 166 8.67 -12.62 10.46
C SER A 166 9.52 -11.36 10.39
N THR A 167 10.22 -11.13 9.29
CA THR A 167 11.03 -9.93 9.07
C THR A 167 10.20 -8.65 9.15
N LEU A 168 9.03 -8.64 8.49
CA LEU A 168 8.11 -7.49 8.54
C LEU A 168 7.37 -7.38 9.87
N ASN A 169 7.12 -8.50 10.54
CA ASN A 169 6.49 -8.52 11.85
C ASN A 169 7.33 -7.78 12.89
N ASP A 170 8.63 -8.03 12.90
CA ASP A 170 9.57 -7.39 13.82
C ASP A 170 9.66 -5.86 13.58
N GLU A 171 9.54 -5.42 12.33
CA GLU A 171 9.59 -4.00 11.97
C GLU A 171 8.26 -3.26 12.22
N LEU A 172 7.13 -3.93 12.02
CA LEU A 172 5.78 -3.31 12.09
C LEU A 172 5.03 -3.61 13.39
N ASP A 173 5.64 -4.40 14.29
CA ASP A 173 5.04 -4.87 15.55
C ASP A 173 3.64 -5.49 15.34
N THR A 174 3.47 -6.18 14.21
CA THR A 174 2.24 -6.89 13.89
C THR A 174 2.48 -8.03 12.90
N SER A 175 1.85 -9.18 13.14
CA SER A 175 1.92 -10.33 12.23
C SER A 175 0.88 -10.27 11.11
N HIS A 176 -0.18 -9.51 11.31
CA HIS A 176 -1.25 -9.33 10.33
C HIS A 176 -2.08 -8.10 10.64
N TYR A 177 -2.84 -7.66 9.65
CA TYR A 177 -3.88 -6.64 9.80
C TYR A 177 -5.04 -6.90 8.84
N TYR A 178 -6.16 -6.24 9.11
CA TYR A 178 -7.34 -6.28 8.26
C TYR A 178 -7.59 -4.92 7.62
N GLU A 179 -8.09 -4.96 6.39
CA GLU A 179 -8.59 -3.79 5.68
C GLU A 179 -10.06 -4.03 5.31
N ILE A 180 -10.91 -3.06 5.62
CA ILE A 180 -12.29 -3.01 5.15
C ILE A 180 -12.38 -1.92 4.10
N SER A 181 -12.89 -2.26 2.93
CA SER A 181 -13.09 -1.35 1.82
C SER A 181 -14.57 -1.22 1.49
N PHE A 182 -15.01 0.01 1.24
CA PHE A 182 -16.36 0.31 0.77
C PHE A 182 -16.27 1.39 -0.29
N GLY A 183 -17.06 1.28 -1.36
CA GLY A 183 -17.04 2.31 -2.38
C GLY A 183 -18.18 2.19 -3.38
N TRP A 184 -18.17 3.16 -4.28
CA TRP A 184 -19.17 3.35 -5.30
C TRP A 184 -18.50 3.57 -6.65
N LEU A 185 -18.96 2.83 -7.66
CA LEU A 185 -18.48 2.86 -9.02
C LEU A 185 -19.61 3.32 -9.94
N ILE A 186 -19.27 4.16 -10.91
CA ILE A 186 -20.12 4.52 -12.04
C ILE A 186 -19.62 3.71 -13.24
N ASN A 187 -20.46 2.83 -13.76
CA ASN A 187 -20.14 1.96 -14.87
C ASN A 187 -20.28 2.72 -16.20
N ARG A 188 -19.28 2.55 -17.06
CA ARG A 188 -19.18 3.15 -18.40
C ARG A 188 -19.53 4.65 -18.42
N PRO A 189 -18.64 5.53 -17.96
CA PRO A 189 -18.76 6.95 -18.28
C PRO A 189 -18.69 7.10 -19.80
N THR A 190 -19.78 7.48 -20.41
CA THR A 190 -20.30 7.29 -21.76
C THR A 190 -19.41 7.68 -22.96
N LYS A 191 -18.14 8.06 -22.79
CA LYS A 191 -17.29 8.53 -23.91
C LYS A 191 -15.88 7.94 -23.93
N TRP A 192 -15.48 7.17 -22.92
CA TRP A 192 -14.11 6.68 -22.82
C TRP A 192 -14.07 5.16 -23.01
N GLN A 193 -13.82 4.72 -24.23
CA GLN A 193 -13.78 3.28 -24.59
C GLN A 193 -12.70 2.47 -23.86
N TRP A 194 -11.72 3.15 -23.22
CA TRP A 194 -10.63 2.53 -22.49
C TRP A 194 -10.90 2.41 -20.97
N LEU A 195 -12.04 2.95 -20.50
CA LEU A 195 -12.40 2.97 -19.07
C LEU A 195 -13.78 2.32 -18.87
N ASP A 196 -13.81 1.19 -18.17
CA ASP A 196 -15.06 0.46 -17.93
C ASP A 196 -15.88 1.08 -16.79
N ASN A 197 -15.21 1.65 -15.80
CA ASN A 197 -15.83 2.31 -14.66
C ASN A 197 -14.87 3.29 -13.99
N ILE A 198 -15.43 4.18 -13.20
CA ILE A 198 -14.71 5.09 -12.30
C ILE A 198 -15.48 5.19 -10.98
N GLY A 199 -14.77 5.24 -9.88
CA GLY A 199 -15.41 5.35 -8.58
C GLY A 199 -14.50 5.86 -7.50
N ILE A 200 -15.12 6.03 -6.33
CA ILE A 200 -14.46 6.46 -5.10
C ILE A 200 -14.78 5.46 -4.00
N GLY A 201 -13.84 5.24 -3.12
CA GLY A 201 -14.06 4.40 -1.95
C GLY A 201 -13.16 4.78 -0.79
N ILE A 202 -13.49 4.21 0.34
CA ILE A 202 -12.79 4.36 1.61
C ILE A 202 -12.22 3.00 1.98
N ASN A 203 -10.97 2.97 2.43
CA ASN A 203 -10.34 1.80 3.02
C ASN A 203 -9.98 2.14 4.47
N LEU A 204 -10.28 1.23 5.39
CA LEU A 204 -10.00 1.33 6.81
C LEU A 204 -9.14 0.15 7.23
N ASN A 205 -7.97 0.44 7.79
CA ASN A 205 -7.11 -0.57 8.43
C ASN A 205 -7.51 -0.71 9.89
N ILE A 206 -7.68 -1.94 10.34
CA ILE A 206 -8.13 -2.27 11.70
C ILE A 206 -7.31 -3.44 12.26
N ASP A 207 -7.34 -3.58 13.58
CA ASP A 207 -6.79 -4.70 14.34
C ASP A 207 -5.27 -4.87 14.21
N SER A 208 -4.52 -3.75 14.26
CA SER A 208 -3.05 -3.77 14.33
C SER A 208 -2.50 -2.43 14.84
N SER A 209 -1.18 -2.35 15.01
CA SER A 209 -0.46 -1.10 15.21
C SER A 209 -0.65 -0.11 14.04
N ILE A 210 -1.01 -0.62 12.85
CA ILE A 210 -1.29 0.16 11.64
C ILE A 210 -2.80 0.49 11.59
N ASN A 211 -3.23 1.45 12.37
CA ASN A 211 -4.61 1.95 12.31
C ASN A 211 -4.68 3.18 11.40
N GLY A 212 -5.68 3.23 10.54
CA GLY A 212 -5.85 4.37 9.65
C GLY A 212 -6.88 4.14 8.56
N GLY A 213 -7.02 5.14 7.71
CA GLY A 213 -7.93 5.07 6.58
C GLY A 213 -7.42 5.86 5.39
N SER A 214 -7.89 5.50 4.21
CA SER A 214 -7.57 6.20 2.96
C SER A 214 -8.81 6.36 2.10
N ILE A 215 -8.81 7.43 1.30
CA ILE A 215 -9.76 7.60 0.21
C ILE A 215 -9.05 7.21 -1.07
N SER A 216 -9.69 6.35 -1.86
CA SER A 216 -9.11 5.84 -3.10
C SER A 216 -10.00 6.11 -4.29
N LEU A 217 -9.39 6.47 -5.42
CA LEU A 217 -10.06 6.46 -6.71
C LEU A 217 -9.89 5.09 -7.34
N TYR A 218 -10.98 4.51 -7.79
CA TYR A 218 -11.01 3.18 -8.37
C TYR A 218 -11.31 3.23 -9.87
N THR A 219 -10.58 2.41 -10.60
CA THR A 219 -10.94 1.99 -11.94
C THR A 219 -10.79 0.48 -12.00
N ILE A 220 -11.87 -0.24 -12.28
CA ILE A 220 -11.85 -1.69 -12.38
C ILE A 220 -12.10 -2.04 -13.84
N LYS A 221 -11.16 -2.74 -14.46
CA LYS A 221 -11.35 -3.26 -15.80
C LYS A 221 -12.12 -4.58 -15.73
N TYR A 222 -13.27 -4.66 -16.40
CA TYR A 222 -13.91 -5.94 -16.65
C TYR A 222 -13.08 -6.61 -17.75
N SER A 223 -12.53 -7.81 -17.50
CA SER A 223 -11.90 -8.56 -18.58
C SER A 223 -13.00 -8.94 -19.57
N GLU A 224 -12.85 -8.51 -20.81
CA GLU A 224 -13.62 -9.08 -21.90
C GLU A 224 -13.20 -10.55 -22.00
N THR A 225 -14.16 -11.45 -21.77
CA THR A 225 -14.04 -12.88 -22.07
C THR A 225 -14.13 -13.10 -23.57
#